data_a4ce9c8bb6169ecc112cca3b82e3825c
#
_entry.id   a4ce9c8bb6169ecc112cca3b82e3825c
#
_cell.length_a   1.000
_cell.length_b   1.000
_cell.length_c   1.000
_cell.angle_alpha   90.00
_cell.angle_beta   90.00
_cell.angle_gamma   90.00
#
_symmetry.space_group_name_H-M   'P 1'
#
loop_
_entity.id
_entity.type
_entity.pdbx_description
1 polymer ?
#
loop_
_entity_poly.entity_id
_entity_poly.type
_entity_poly.pdbx_seq_one_letter_code
_entity_poly.pdbx_strand_id
1 'polypeptide(L)'
;MMRSLWSAASGMKAQQTNMDVVSHNLANVNTFGNKKVRAEFQDLLYQTLRQAGAESGADSRYPTALQVGLGVKVAATQRMFTQGNLQSTENPLDVAIEGEGFFQIELPDGTIAYTRDGSFKLDEQRRLVTSDGYPLANLPPIDEGAPLDSIVIASDGNVSATPAGQTNSQPVGQITLARFVNPAGLNARGKNLFTVTDASGEAMENNPGEDGAGTLMQSVIEMSNVQVVEEMVNMIVAQRAYESDAKAITTSDSMLEIANGLKR
;
A
#
# COMPACT_ATOMS: atom_id res chain seq x y z
N MET A 1 -30.66 4.69 23.46
CA MET A 1 -29.41 4.57 24.25
C MET A 1 -28.59 3.35 23.87
N MET A 2 -29.11 2.09 23.90
CA MET A 2 -28.32 0.93 23.49
C MET A 2 -27.74 1.02 22.05
N ARG A 3 -28.50 1.61 21.11
CA ARG A 3 -28.02 1.81 19.73
C ARG A 3 -26.86 2.79 19.61
N SER A 4 -26.90 3.88 20.40
CA SER A 4 -25.81 4.87 20.42
C SER A 4 -24.51 4.27 20.93
N LEU A 5 -24.56 3.37 21.91
CA LEU A 5 -23.42 2.62 22.42
C LEU A 5 -22.82 1.72 21.33
N TRP A 6 -23.66 0.97 20.59
CA TRP A 6 -23.20 0.11 19.49
C TRP A 6 -22.57 0.91 18.35
N SER A 7 -23.20 2.04 17.98
CA SER A 7 -22.67 2.91 16.92
C SER A 7 -21.33 3.52 17.35
N ALA A 8 -21.21 4.03 18.57
CA ALA A 8 -19.96 4.58 19.08
C ALA A 8 -18.88 3.51 19.25
N ALA A 9 -19.22 2.29 19.71
CA ALA A 9 -18.27 1.19 19.80
C ALA A 9 -17.74 0.75 18.43
N SER A 10 -18.60 0.69 17.40
CA SER A 10 -18.18 0.41 16.03
C SER A 10 -17.30 1.53 15.45
N GLY A 11 -17.64 2.80 15.76
CA GLY A 11 -16.84 3.97 15.41
C GLY A 11 -15.44 3.91 16.03
N MET A 12 -15.34 3.65 17.34
CA MET A 12 -14.04 3.50 18.00
C MET A 12 -13.18 2.39 17.37
N LYS A 13 -13.77 1.23 17.08
CA LYS A 13 -13.06 0.13 16.42
C LYS A 13 -12.56 0.52 15.02
N ALA A 14 -13.38 1.26 14.27
CA ALA A 14 -13.00 1.77 12.95
C ALA A 14 -11.85 2.78 13.07
N GLN A 15 -11.92 3.72 14.01
CA GLN A 15 -10.85 4.70 14.23
C GLN A 15 -9.57 4.06 14.75
N GLN A 16 -9.67 3.01 15.57
CA GLN A 16 -8.49 2.24 15.98
C GLN A 16 -7.79 1.63 14.77
N THR A 17 -8.53 0.95 13.88
CA THR A 17 -7.93 0.40 12.64
C THR A 17 -7.33 1.50 11.76
N ASN A 18 -7.97 2.67 11.69
CA ASN A 18 -7.44 3.82 10.95
C ASN A 18 -6.10 4.30 11.56
N MET A 19 -6.02 4.42 12.88
CA MET A 19 -4.78 4.78 13.58
C MET A 19 -3.66 3.75 13.34
N ASP A 20 -3.99 2.45 13.33
CA ASP A 20 -3.03 1.38 13.05
C ASP A 20 -2.47 1.51 11.63
N VAL A 21 -3.33 1.78 10.63
CA VAL A 21 -2.92 2.00 9.24
C VAL A 21 -2.07 3.25 9.09
N VAL A 22 -2.45 4.37 9.68
CA VAL A 22 -1.68 5.63 9.65
C VAL A 22 -0.33 5.45 10.34
N SER A 23 -0.29 4.75 11.48
CA SER A 23 0.95 4.44 12.19
C SER A 23 1.88 3.57 11.37
N HIS A 24 1.33 2.56 10.67
CA HIS A 24 2.08 1.73 9.73
C HIS A 24 2.66 2.55 8.57
N ASN A 25 1.87 3.45 7.97
CA ASN A 25 2.35 4.34 6.91
C ASN A 25 3.50 5.23 7.41
N LEU A 26 3.34 5.85 8.58
CA LEU A 26 4.34 6.72 9.18
C LEU A 26 5.64 5.97 9.51
N ALA A 27 5.53 4.75 10.07
CA ALA A 27 6.70 3.92 10.37
C ALA A 27 7.50 3.56 9.11
N ASN A 28 6.83 3.42 7.94
CA ASN A 28 7.43 3.02 6.68
C ASN A 28 7.65 4.19 5.71
N VAL A 29 7.66 5.44 6.19
CA VAL A 29 7.89 6.62 5.34
C VAL A 29 9.27 6.65 4.68
N ASN A 30 10.29 6.13 5.38
CA ASN A 30 11.66 6.05 4.89
C ASN A 30 11.99 4.69 4.25
N THR A 31 11.01 3.80 4.11
CA THR A 31 11.21 2.50 3.47
C THR A 31 11.10 2.63 1.97
N PHE A 32 12.13 2.23 1.22
CA PHE A 32 12.18 2.32 -0.23
C PHE A 32 11.10 1.47 -0.88
N GLY A 33 10.48 1.99 -1.92
CA GLY A 33 9.41 1.31 -2.65
C GLY A 33 8.14 1.02 -1.85
N ASN A 34 8.04 1.48 -0.59
CA ASN A 34 6.83 1.29 0.20
C ASN A 34 5.66 2.10 -0.37
N LYS A 35 4.48 1.53 -0.31
CA LYS A 35 3.24 2.14 -0.80
C LYS A 35 2.23 2.34 0.33
N LYS A 36 1.69 3.56 0.39
CA LYS A 36 0.66 3.98 1.35
C LYS A 36 -0.51 3.01 1.38
N VAL A 37 -0.92 2.62 2.57
CA VAL A 37 -2.13 1.83 2.80
C VAL A 37 -3.24 2.76 3.26
N ARG A 38 -4.46 2.54 2.79
CA ARG A 38 -5.66 3.28 3.21
C ARG A 38 -6.71 2.30 3.71
N ALA A 39 -7.32 2.61 4.86
CA ALA A 39 -8.47 1.90 5.35
C ALA A 39 -9.75 2.37 4.63
N GLU A 40 -10.62 1.44 4.26
CA GLU A 40 -11.92 1.70 3.65
C GLU A 40 -13.02 1.30 4.62
N PHE A 41 -14.01 2.19 4.76
CA PHE A 41 -15.11 2.04 5.69
C PHE A 41 -16.42 1.93 4.95
N GLN A 42 -17.33 1.14 5.51
CA GLN A 42 -18.71 1.02 5.03
C GLN A 42 -19.67 1.21 6.20
N ASP A 43 -20.76 1.89 5.93
CA ASP A 43 -21.87 1.98 6.89
C ASP A 43 -22.57 0.61 7.03
N LEU A 44 -23.16 0.41 8.21
CA LEU A 44 -23.99 -0.77 8.49
C LEU A 44 -25.45 -0.50 8.08
N LEU A 45 -26.24 -1.56 8.05
CA LEU A 45 -27.66 -1.47 7.69
C LEU A 45 -28.40 -0.42 8.50
N TYR A 46 -29.37 0.23 7.86
CA TYR A 46 -30.25 1.19 8.51
C TYR A 46 -31.50 0.50 9.04
N GLN A 47 -31.88 0.81 10.26
CA GLN A 47 -33.18 0.42 10.79
C GLN A 47 -34.22 1.46 10.38
N THR A 48 -35.19 1.07 9.58
CA THR A 48 -36.29 1.92 9.19
C THR A 48 -37.36 1.91 10.28
N LEU A 49 -37.55 3.04 10.95
CA LEU A 49 -38.60 3.23 11.94
C LEU A 49 -39.91 3.69 11.32
N ARG A 50 -39.83 4.39 10.18
CA ARG A 50 -40.97 4.84 9.37
C ARG A 50 -40.57 4.91 7.93
N GLN A 51 -41.39 4.36 7.05
CA GLN A 51 -41.13 4.38 5.60
C GLN A 51 -41.58 5.72 5.00
N ALA A 52 -40.91 6.17 3.96
CA ALA A 52 -41.35 7.27 3.13
C ALA A 52 -42.69 6.87 2.45
N GLY A 53 -43.62 7.80 2.38
CA GLY A 53 -44.95 7.54 1.82
C GLY A 53 -45.94 6.86 2.78
N ALA A 54 -45.53 6.55 4.01
CA ALA A 54 -46.50 6.04 5.04
C ALA A 54 -47.57 7.09 5.30
N GLU A 55 -48.78 6.64 5.56
CA GLU A 55 -49.92 7.53 5.84
C GLU A 55 -49.72 8.23 7.20
N SER A 56 -49.88 9.55 7.20
CA SER A 56 -49.79 10.44 8.36
C SER A 56 -51.17 10.91 8.85
N GLY A 57 -52.21 10.70 8.03
CA GLY A 57 -53.60 11.09 8.25
C GLY A 57 -54.43 10.82 7.02
N ALA A 58 -55.73 11.16 7.02
CA ALA A 58 -56.70 10.79 6.00
C ALA A 58 -56.32 11.20 4.55
N ASP A 59 -55.43 12.22 4.37
CA ASP A 59 -54.97 12.68 3.04
C ASP A 59 -53.51 13.13 3.01
N SER A 60 -52.72 12.83 4.03
CA SER A 60 -51.31 13.22 4.11
C SER A 60 -50.39 12.05 4.26
N ARG A 61 -49.22 12.09 3.52
CA ARG A 61 -48.18 11.08 3.59
C ARG A 61 -46.86 11.69 4.01
N TYR A 62 -46.05 10.94 4.76
CA TYR A 62 -44.75 11.41 5.13
C TYR A 62 -43.82 11.49 3.90
N PRO A 63 -43.23 12.67 3.62
CA PRO A 63 -42.37 12.84 2.45
C PRO A 63 -40.98 12.14 2.64
N THR A 64 -40.57 11.88 3.87
CA THR A 64 -39.25 11.31 4.19
C THR A 64 -39.35 10.11 5.13
N ALA A 65 -38.47 9.12 4.93
CA ALA A 65 -38.32 8.00 5.86
C ALA A 65 -37.62 8.46 7.16
N LEU A 66 -37.93 7.79 8.28
CA LEU A 66 -37.14 7.87 9.50
C LEU A 66 -36.27 6.59 9.60
N GLN A 67 -34.98 6.75 9.34
CA GLN A 67 -34.01 5.66 9.36
C GLN A 67 -32.88 5.98 10.33
N VAL A 68 -32.41 4.97 11.06
CA VAL A 68 -31.30 5.08 12.01
C VAL A 68 -30.22 4.10 11.61
N GLY A 69 -29.01 4.59 11.38
CA GLY A 69 -27.83 3.76 11.10
C GLY A 69 -27.36 2.99 12.32
N LEU A 70 -26.79 1.81 12.12
CA LEU A 70 -26.31 0.91 13.16
C LEU A 70 -24.78 1.00 13.39
N GLY A 71 -24.10 1.91 12.71
CA GLY A 71 -22.67 2.17 12.86
C GLY A 71 -21.87 1.91 11.56
N VAL A 72 -20.59 1.63 11.72
CA VAL A 72 -19.60 1.47 10.65
C VAL A 72 -18.83 0.17 10.81
N LYS A 73 -18.37 -0.40 9.68
CA LYS A 73 -17.40 -1.51 9.66
C LYS A 73 -16.21 -1.14 8.79
N VAL A 74 -15.05 -1.71 9.10
CA VAL A 74 -13.90 -1.73 8.19
C VAL A 74 -14.20 -2.72 7.07
N ALA A 75 -14.15 -2.26 5.83
CA ALA A 75 -14.44 -3.08 4.64
C ALA A 75 -13.16 -3.72 4.11
N ALA A 76 -12.11 -2.92 3.94
CA ALA A 76 -10.84 -3.35 3.38
C ALA A 76 -9.70 -2.41 3.80
N THR A 77 -8.47 -2.85 3.54
CA THR A 77 -7.30 -1.99 3.51
C THR A 77 -6.70 -2.06 2.12
N GLN A 78 -6.70 -0.95 1.41
CA GLN A 78 -6.20 -0.86 0.04
C GLN A 78 -4.82 -0.23 0.02
N ARG A 79 -3.89 -0.83 -0.73
CA ARG A 79 -2.58 -0.25 -1.01
C ARG A 79 -2.64 0.62 -2.26
N MET A 80 -2.09 1.83 -2.18
CA MET A 80 -2.08 2.79 -3.28
C MET A 80 -0.73 2.75 -3.99
N PHE A 81 -0.72 2.27 -5.23
CA PHE A 81 0.50 2.11 -6.03
C PHE A 81 0.85 3.36 -6.87
N THR A 82 0.45 4.53 -6.40
CA THR A 82 0.96 5.79 -6.99
C THR A 82 2.47 5.87 -6.79
N GLN A 83 3.16 6.49 -7.75
CA GLN A 83 4.61 6.66 -7.67
C GLN A 83 4.99 7.56 -6.50
N GLY A 84 6.04 7.17 -5.77
CA GLY A 84 6.68 7.98 -4.74
C GLY A 84 7.68 8.97 -5.34
N ASN A 85 8.29 9.78 -4.50
CA ASN A 85 9.35 10.69 -4.92
C ASN A 85 10.59 9.88 -5.33
N LEU A 86 11.19 10.24 -6.47
CA LEU A 86 12.44 9.70 -6.94
C LEU A 86 13.59 10.48 -6.33
N GLN A 87 14.51 9.77 -5.68
CA GLN A 87 15.70 10.37 -5.06
C GLN A 87 16.95 9.83 -5.71
N SER A 88 17.81 10.72 -6.22
CA SER A 88 19.10 10.34 -6.75
C SER A 88 20.03 9.88 -5.62
N THR A 89 20.74 8.79 -5.87
CA THR A 89 21.76 8.22 -5.00
C THR A 89 23.10 8.21 -5.73
N GLU A 90 24.18 7.98 -5.00
CA GLU A 90 25.51 7.85 -5.61
C GLU A 90 25.83 6.39 -5.98
N ASN A 91 24.91 5.47 -5.73
CA ASN A 91 25.12 4.04 -5.96
C ASN A 91 24.63 3.64 -7.37
N PRO A 92 25.49 3.12 -8.23
CA PRO A 92 25.12 2.70 -9.60
C PRO A 92 24.20 1.48 -9.64
N LEU A 93 24.06 0.73 -8.53
CA LEU A 93 23.20 -0.44 -8.44
C LEU A 93 21.75 -0.09 -8.00
N ASP A 94 21.53 1.14 -7.58
CA ASP A 94 20.20 1.60 -7.24
C ASP A 94 19.43 1.92 -8.52
N VAL A 95 18.25 1.32 -8.66
CA VAL A 95 17.43 1.43 -9.88
C VAL A 95 15.99 1.73 -9.50
N ALA A 96 15.45 2.82 -9.99
CA ALA A 96 14.03 3.14 -9.84
C ALA A 96 13.26 2.87 -11.13
N ILE A 97 11.98 2.54 -10.98
CA ILE A 97 11.03 2.46 -12.10
C ILE A 97 10.28 3.79 -12.18
N GLU A 98 10.38 4.49 -13.30
CA GLU A 98 9.57 5.66 -13.60
C GLU A 98 8.32 5.23 -14.37
N GLY A 99 7.17 5.20 -13.69
CA GLY A 99 5.91 4.72 -14.23
C GLY A 99 5.41 3.43 -13.57
N GLU A 100 4.63 2.63 -14.30
CA GLU A 100 4.05 1.38 -13.81
C GLU A 100 5.00 0.19 -14.00
N GLY A 101 4.99 -0.77 -13.08
CA GLY A 101 5.75 -2.02 -13.15
C GLY A 101 6.32 -2.43 -11.79
N PHE A 102 6.87 -3.63 -11.73
CA PHE A 102 7.51 -4.19 -10.55
C PHE A 102 8.75 -4.96 -10.98
N PHE A 103 9.78 -4.94 -10.18
CA PHE A 103 10.90 -5.86 -10.33
C PHE A 103 10.48 -7.27 -9.93
N GLN A 104 11.03 -8.26 -10.63
CA GLN A 104 10.79 -9.67 -10.39
C GLN A 104 11.93 -10.24 -9.56
N ILE A 105 11.63 -10.84 -8.44
CA ILE A 105 12.60 -11.40 -7.50
C ILE A 105 12.34 -12.89 -7.36
N GLU A 106 13.37 -13.69 -7.50
CA GLU A 106 13.30 -15.14 -7.32
C GLU A 106 13.46 -15.49 -5.83
N LEU A 107 12.47 -16.16 -5.26
CA LEU A 107 12.53 -16.64 -3.88
C LEU A 107 13.17 -18.02 -3.81
N PRO A 108 13.72 -18.43 -2.64
CA PRO A 108 14.37 -19.74 -2.46
C PRO A 108 13.44 -20.93 -2.69
N ASP A 109 12.12 -20.71 -2.62
CA ASP A 109 11.09 -21.71 -2.90
C ASP A 109 10.77 -21.84 -4.40
N GLY A 110 11.48 -21.13 -5.27
CA GLY A 110 11.29 -21.10 -6.72
C GLY A 110 10.08 -20.28 -7.17
N THR A 111 9.42 -19.57 -6.26
CA THR A 111 8.31 -18.66 -6.59
C THR A 111 8.85 -17.27 -6.93
N ILE A 112 8.18 -16.57 -7.86
CA ILE A 112 8.51 -15.19 -8.20
C ILE A 112 7.73 -14.25 -7.27
N ALA A 113 8.45 -13.35 -6.63
CA ALA A 113 7.90 -12.22 -5.89
C ALA A 113 8.16 -10.92 -6.65
N TYR A 114 7.41 -9.90 -6.33
CA TYR A 114 7.44 -8.62 -7.01
C TYR A 114 7.76 -7.51 -6.01
N THR A 115 8.57 -6.55 -6.44
CA THR A 115 8.94 -5.43 -5.57
C THR A 115 9.03 -4.12 -6.34
N ARG A 116 8.87 -3.00 -5.63
CA ARG A 116 9.21 -1.65 -6.11
C ARG A 116 10.52 -1.14 -5.52
N ASP A 117 11.09 -1.89 -4.58
CA ASP A 117 12.38 -1.56 -3.99
C ASP A 117 13.48 -1.91 -4.99
N GLY A 118 14.22 -0.91 -5.42
CA GLY A 118 15.32 -1.03 -6.36
C GLY A 118 16.69 -0.86 -5.71
N SER A 119 16.81 -0.98 -4.40
CA SER A 119 18.09 -0.93 -3.69
C SER A 119 18.84 -2.26 -3.79
N PHE A 120 19.37 -2.54 -4.98
CA PHE A 120 20.07 -3.79 -5.25
C PHE A 120 21.51 -3.78 -4.76
N LYS A 121 22.02 -4.98 -4.49
CA LYS A 121 23.40 -5.25 -4.10
C LYS A 121 23.96 -6.38 -4.95
N LEU A 122 25.26 -6.52 -4.99
CA LEU A 122 25.89 -7.69 -5.60
C LEU A 122 26.16 -8.75 -4.55
N ASP A 123 25.80 -9.98 -4.87
CA ASP A 123 26.14 -11.19 -4.13
C ASP A 123 27.55 -11.71 -4.50
N GLU A 124 28.05 -12.70 -3.78
CA GLU A 124 29.33 -13.39 -4.05
C GLU A 124 29.38 -13.95 -5.49
N GLN A 125 28.24 -14.42 -6.02
CA GLN A 125 28.10 -14.87 -7.41
C GLN A 125 27.90 -13.74 -8.41
N ARG A 126 28.05 -12.47 -7.99
CA ARG A 126 27.85 -11.27 -8.80
C ARG A 126 26.47 -11.15 -9.47
N ARG A 127 25.46 -11.65 -8.80
CA ARG A 127 24.07 -11.44 -9.16
C ARG A 127 23.54 -10.19 -8.44
N LEU A 128 22.63 -9.47 -9.09
CA LEU A 128 21.87 -8.41 -8.43
C LEU A 128 20.87 -9.05 -7.47
N VAL A 129 21.00 -8.73 -6.20
CA VAL A 129 20.15 -9.26 -5.11
C VAL A 129 19.54 -8.13 -4.30
N THR A 130 18.39 -8.42 -3.68
CA THR A 130 17.78 -7.53 -2.69
C THR A 130 18.61 -7.49 -1.39
N SER A 131 18.26 -6.60 -0.47
CA SER A 131 18.90 -6.53 0.87
C SER A 131 18.78 -7.83 1.67
N ASP A 132 17.82 -8.70 1.35
CA ASP A 132 17.64 -10.03 1.95
C ASP A 132 18.38 -11.16 1.21
N GLY A 133 19.10 -10.84 0.12
CA GLY A 133 19.87 -11.81 -0.65
C GLY A 133 19.07 -12.55 -1.72
N TYR A 134 17.87 -12.11 -2.07
CA TYR A 134 17.08 -12.73 -3.14
C TYR A 134 17.49 -12.16 -4.50
N PRO A 135 17.83 -13.01 -5.50
CA PRO A 135 18.27 -12.54 -6.79
C PRO A 135 17.12 -11.95 -7.63
N LEU A 136 17.50 -10.99 -8.47
CA LEU A 136 16.63 -10.47 -9.51
C LEU A 136 16.39 -11.57 -10.56
N ALA A 137 15.15 -11.84 -10.89
CA ALA A 137 14.80 -12.83 -11.90
C ALA A 137 15.27 -12.38 -13.30
N ASN A 138 15.53 -13.34 -14.18
CA ASN A 138 15.87 -13.13 -15.59
C ASN A 138 17.17 -12.35 -15.87
N LEU A 139 17.99 -12.06 -14.85
CA LEU A 139 19.29 -11.42 -15.06
C LEU A 139 20.43 -12.41 -14.75
N PRO A 140 21.29 -12.73 -15.71
CA PRO A 140 22.46 -13.57 -15.48
C PRO A 140 23.48 -12.84 -14.58
N PRO A 141 24.42 -13.59 -13.96
CA PRO A 141 25.47 -12.99 -13.15
C PRO A 141 26.37 -12.08 -14.00
N ILE A 142 26.85 -10.99 -13.42
CA ILE A 142 27.75 -10.02 -14.06
C ILE A 142 29.17 -10.58 -14.03
N ASP A 143 29.94 -10.38 -15.11
CA ASP A 143 31.33 -10.85 -15.22
C ASP A 143 32.21 -10.46 -14.03
N GLU A 144 33.04 -11.41 -13.57
CA GLU A 144 33.90 -11.23 -12.38
C GLU A 144 34.92 -10.09 -12.53
N GLY A 145 35.24 -9.69 -13.73
CA GLY A 145 36.22 -8.65 -14.02
C GLY A 145 35.71 -7.22 -14.07
N ALA A 146 34.39 -7.00 -13.95
CA ALA A 146 33.79 -5.67 -14.08
C ALA A 146 33.76 -4.92 -12.74
N PRO A 147 34.36 -3.71 -12.59
CA PRO A 147 34.19 -2.88 -11.41
C PRO A 147 32.72 -2.39 -11.29
N LEU A 148 32.26 -2.09 -10.07
CA LEU A 148 30.90 -1.65 -9.80
C LEU A 148 30.49 -0.40 -10.60
N ASP A 149 31.43 0.53 -10.73
CA ASP A 149 31.21 1.79 -11.45
C ASP A 149 31.09 1.64 -12.97
N SER A 150 31.43 0.45 -13.51
CA SER A 150 31.33 0.17 -14.95
C SER A 150 30.00 -0.46 -15.35
N ILE A 151 29.11 -0.73 -14.39
CA ILE A 151 27.80 -1.30 -14.64
C ILE A 151 26.87 -0.16 -15.08
N VAL A 152 26.35 -0.27 -16.28
CA VAL A 152 25.39 0.69 -16.85
C VAL A 152 24.06 0.00 -17.06
N ILE A 153 23.00 0.56 -16.51
CA ILE A 153 21.63 0.11 -16.68
C ILE A 153 20.90 1.16 -17.50
N ALA A 154 20.55 0.80 -18.71
CA ALA A 154 19.86 1.69 -19.64
C ALA A 154 18.35 1.79 -19.30
N SER A 155 17.68 2.82 -19.78
CA SER A 155 16.25 3.06 -19.53
C SER A 155 15.32 1.98 -20.11
N ASP A 156 15.80 1.23 -21.10
CA ASP A 156 15.12 0.08 -21.72
C ASP A 156 15.38 -1.25 -20.99
N GLY A 157 16.07 -1.20 -19.85
CA GLY A 157 16.38 -2.38 -19.03
C GLY A 157 17.64 -3.14 -19.43
N ASN A 158 18.32 -2.74 -20.50
CA ASN A 158 19.58 -3.38 -20.89
C ASN A 158 20.67 -3.10 -19.86
N VAL A 159 21.22 -4.17 -19.30
CA VAL A 159 22.37 -4.13 -18.39
C VAL A 159 23.63 -4.45 -19.15
N SER A 160 24.58 -3.56 -19.07
CA SER A 160 25.91 -3.74 -19.68
C SER A 160 27.00 -3.47 -18.65
N ALA A 161 28.09 -4.21 -18.75
CA ALA A 161 29.24 -4.07 -17.88
C ALA A 161 30.52 -4.01 -18.71
N THR A 162 31.48 -3.18 -18.27
CA THR A 162 32.80 -3.09 -18.94
C THR A 162 33.83 -3.84 -18.08
N PRO A 163 34.35 -5.00 -18.54
CA PRO A 163 35.38 -5.73 -17.79
C PRO A 163 36.65 -4.90 -17.60
N ALA A 164 37.37 -5.13 -16.50
CA ALA A 164 38.60 -4.41 -16.22
C ALA A 164 39.63 -4.65 -17.34
N GLY A 165 40.18 -3.56 -17.91
CA GLY A 165 41.16 -3.62 -19.01
C GLY A 165 40.57 -3.68 -20.42
N GLN A 166 39.26 -3.67 -20.55
CA GLN A 166 38.55 -3.52 -21.84
C GLN A 166 37.90 -2.15 -21.97
N THR A 167 37.80 -1.63 -23.17
CA THR A 167 37.16 -0.35 -23.47
C THR A 167 35.72 -0.55 -23.98
N ASN A 168 35.37 -1.80 -24.31
CA ASN A 168 34.06 -2.13 -24.87
C ASN A 168 33.16 -2.66 -23.79
N SER A 169 31.98 -2.03 -23.66
CA SER A 169 30.89 -2.53 -22.83
C SER A 169 30.31 -3.83 -23.43
N GLN A 170 30.14 -4.83 -22.59
CA GLN A 170 29.51 -6.11 -22.97
C GLN A 170 28.08 -6.16 -22.40
N PRO A 171 27.10 -6.57 -23.20
CA PRO A 171 25.74 -6.77 -22.68
C PRO A 171 25.71 -7.98 -21.74
N VAL A 172 25.19 -7.80 -20.54
CA VAL A 172 24.99 -8.85 -19.55
C VAL A 172 23.60 -9.48 -19.71
N GLY A 173 22.57 -8.67 -19.82
CA GLY A 173 21.18 -9.11 -19.93
C GLY A 173 20.21 -7.94 -19.93
N GLN A 174 18.93 -8.25 -19.81
CA GLN A 174 17.87 -7.24 -19.76
C GLN A 174 16.99 -7.47 -18.51
N ILE A 175 16.74 -6.39 -17.77
CA ILE A 175 15.80 -6.40 -16.66
C ILE A 175 14.39 -6.28 -17.24
N THR A 176 13.53 -7.23 -16.93
CA THR A 176 12.11 -7.19 -17.29
C THR A 176 11.26 -6.70 -16.13
N LEU A 177 10.19 -6.00 -16.45
CA LEU A 177 9.21 -5.50 -15.46
C LEU A 177 7.92 -6.31 -15.55
N ALA A 178 7.31 -6.58 -14.42
CA ALA A 178 5.98 -7.17 -14.35
C ALA A 178 4.92 -6.10 -14.14
N ARG A 179 3.84 -6.15 -14.91
CA ARG A 179 2.63 -5.33 -14.72
C ARG A 179 1.46 -6.20 -14.32
N PHE A 180 0.53 -5.59 -13.60
CA PHE A 180 -0.70 -6.23 -13.15
C PHE A 180 -1.91 -5.39 -13.55
N VAL A 181 -2.99 -6.07 -13.91
CA VAL A 181 -4.28 -5.40 -14.20
C VAL A 181 -4.82 -4.71 -12.94
N ASN A 182 -4.66 -5.38 -11.78
CA ASN A 182 -5.06 -4.84 -10.49
C ASN A 182 -3.93 -4.96 -9.46
N PRO A 183 -3.03 -3.98 -9.37
CA PRO A 183 -1.94 -4.01 -8.40
C PRO A 183 -2.41 -4.04 -6.94
N ALA A 184 -3.58 -3.45 -6.65
CA ALA A 184 -4.14 -3.44 -5.29
C ALA A 184 -4.53 -4.82 -4.79
N GLY A 185 -4.74 -5.79 -5.69
CA GLY A 185 -5.01 -7.19 -5.38
C GLY A 185 -3.78 -8.02 -5.01
N LEU A 186 -2.56 -7.48 -5.14
CA LEU A 186 -1.35 -8.17 -4.75
C LEU A 186 -1.30 -8.41 -3.24
N ASN A 187 -0.83 -9.58 -2.84
CA ASN A 187 -0.65 -9.92 -1.43
C ASN A 187 0.75 -9.50 -0.95
N ALA A 188 0.81 -8.68 0.08
CA ALA A 188 2.06 -8.27 0.70
C ALA A 188 2.60 -9.39 1.63
N ARG A 189 3.77 -9.92 1.30
CA ARG A 189 4.44 -10.98 2.06
C ARG A 189 5.39 -10.43 3.14
N GLY A 190 5.54 -9.11 3.22
CA GLY A 190 6.59 -8.44 4.00
C GLY A 190 7.87 -8.24 3.20
N LYS A 191 8.87 -7.54 3.78
CA LYS A 191 10.17 -7.27 3.14
C LYS A 191 10.04 -6.54 1.79
N ASN A 192 9.03 -5.69 1.64
CA ASN A 192 8.68 -5.00 0.37
C ASN A 192 8.36 -5.94 -0.79
N LEU A 193 8.04 -7.22 -0.52
CA LEU A 193 7.72 -8.23 -1.51
C LEU A 193 6.20 -8.43 -1.61
N PHE A 194 5.76 -8.59 -2.86
CA PHE A 194 4.37 -8.87 -3.22
C PHE A 194 4.29 -10.20 -3.95
N THR A 195 3.19 -10.92 -3.75
CA THR A 195 2.89 -12.15 -4.48
C THR A 195 1.58 -12.02 -5.22
N VAL A 196 1.47 -12.72 -6.33
CA VAL A 196 0.27 -12.75 -7.17
C VAL A 196 -0.88 -13.41 -6.41
N THR A 197 -2.08 -12.93 -6.66
CA THR A 197 -3.34 -13.52 -6.21
C THR A 197 -4.32 -13.59 -7.38
N ASP A 198 -5.38 -14.35 -7.24
CA ASP A 198 -6.46 -14.41 -8.25
C ASP A 198 -7.09 -13.01 -8.50
N ALA A 199 -7.04 -12.13 -7.50
CA ALA A 199 -7.57 -10.77 -7.61
C ALA A 199 -6.64 -9.79 -8.34
N SER A 200 -5.33 -10.04 -8.36
CA SER A 200 -4.35 -9.21 -9.10
C SER A 200 -4.33 -9.51 -10.60
N GLY A 201 -4.71 -10.73 -10.97
CA GLY A 201 -4.46 -11.29 -12.29
C GLY A 201 -3.02 -11.79 -12.43
N GLU A 202 -2.72 -12.43 -13.55
CA GLU A 202 -1.38 -12.91 -13.88
C GLU A 202 -0.41 -11.75 -14.15
N ALA A 203 0.86 -11.98 -13.89
CA ALA A 203 1.91 -11.02 -14.19
C ALA A 203 2.12 -10.92 -15.71
N MET A 204 2.04 -9.73 -16.25
CA MET A 204 2.41 -9.44 -17.64
C MET A 204 3.85 -8.96 -17.65
N GLU A 205 4.74 -9.78 -18.20
CA GLU A 205 6.16 -9.44 -18.36
C GLU A 205 6.35 -8.55 -19.58
N ASN A 206 6.94 -7.40 -19.37
CA ASN A 206 7.19 -6.41 -20.42
C ASN A 206 8.62 -5.86 -20.30
N ASN A 207 9.20 -5.47 -21.40
CA ASN A 207 10.42 -4.69 -21.38
C ASN A 207 10.13 -3.27 -20.87
N PRO A 208 11.04 -2.65 -20.12
CA PRO A 208 10.88 -1.27 -19.72
C PRO A 208 10.67 -0.33 -20.93
N GLY A 209 9.69 0.57 -20.82
CA GLY A 209 9.32 1.50 -21.90
C GLY A 209 8.38 0.95 -22.97
N GLU A 210 8.06 -0.34 -22.94
CA GLU A 210 7.12 -0.97 -23.89
C GLU A 210 5.79 -1.30 -23.20
N ASP A 211 4.73 -1.41 -23.99
CA ASP A 211 3.37 -1.82 -23.55
C ASP A 211 2.85 -1.13 -22.27
N GLY A 212 3.29 0.13 -22.05
CA GLY A 212 2.91 0.92 -20.88
C GLY A 212 3.66 0.53 -19.59
N ALA A 213 4.70 -0.30 -19.67
CA ALA A 213 5.64 -0.44 -18.57
C ALA A 213 6.49 0.82 -18.43
N GLY A 214 6.82 1.17 -17.19
CA GLY A 214 7.70 2.30 -16.89
C GLY A 214 9.10 2.10 -17.43
N THR A 215 9.89 3.17 -17.44
CA THR A 215 11.32 3.15 -17.79
C THR A 215 12.17 2.99 -16.53
N LEU A 216 13.41 2.55 -16.69
CA LEU A 216 14.36 2.43 -15.60
C LEU A 216 15.23 3.68 -15.48
N MET A 217 15.52 4.08 -14.25
CA MET A 217 16.47 5.15 -13.93
C MET A 217 17.54 4.60 -13.01
N GLN A 218 18.80 4.63 -13.47
CA GLN A 218 19.96 4.20 -12.68
C GLN A 218 20.39 5.28 -11.69
N SER A 219 20.98 4.88 -10.57
CA SER A 219 21.43 5.77 -9.46
C SER A 219 20.29 6.57 -8.84
N VAL A 220 19.09 6.02 -8.87
CA VAL A 220 17.86 6.59 -8.31
C VAL A 220 17.10 5.52 -7.55
N ILE A 221 16.49 5.89 -6.44
CA ILE A 221 15.57 5.02 -5.68
C ILE A 221 14.20 5.66 -5.57
N GLU A 222 13.18 4.83 -5.49
CA GLU A 222 11.82 5.29 -5.21
C GLU A 222 11.60 5.34 -3.71
N MET A 223 11.30 6.53 -3.18
CA MET A 223 10.89 6.72 -1.80
C MET A 223 9.43 6.29 -1.60
N SER A 224 9.03 6.11 -0.35
CA SER A 224 7.61 5.90 -0.02
C SER A 224 6.75 7.06 -0.54
N ASN A 225 5.54 6.76 -1.03
CA ASN A 225 4.55 7.76 -1.42
C ASN A 225 3.75 8.32 -0.22
N VAL A 226 4.24 8.10 1.01
CA VAL A 226 3.66 8.59 2.25
C VAL A 226 4.17 10.00 2.54
N GLN A 227 3.27 10.92 2.83
CA GLN A 227 3.61 12.27 3.27
C GLN A 227 3.46 12.37 4.79
N VAL A 228 4.57 12.61 5.51
CA VAL A 228 4.60 12.66 6.98
C VAL A 228 3.59 13.62 7.56
N VAL A 229 3.52 14.85 7.02
CA VAL A 229 2.62 15.90 7.55
C VAL A 229 1.16 15.49 7.38
N GLU A 230 0.79 14.93 6.23
CA GLU A 230 -0.56 14.45 5.97
C GLU A 230 -0.95 13.33 6.94
N GLU A 231 -0.07 12.33 7.13
CA GLU A 231 -0.33 11.21 8.03
C GLU A 231 -0.41 11.66 9.50
N MET A 232 0.42 12.63 9.93
CA MET A 232 0.32 13.20 11.27
C MET A 232 -1.02 13.91 11.50
N VAL A 233 -1.50 14.67 10.52
CA VAL A 233 -2.82 15.32 10.59
C VAL A 233 -3.93 14.26 10.63
N ASN A 234 -3.86 13.23 9.79
CA ASN A 234 -4.80 12.12 9.77
C ASN A 234 -4.83 11.38 11.13
N MET A 235 -3.68 11.19 11.75
CA MET A 235 -3.57 10.60 13.09
C MET A 235 -4.27 11.45 14.14
N ILE A 236 -4.04 12.77 14.15
CA ILE A 236 -4.71 13.69 15.10
C ILE A 236 -6.23 13.66 14.91
N VAL A 237 -6.70 13.65 13.67
CA VAL A 237 -8.15 13.57 13.36
C VAL A 237 -8.73 12.26 13.87
N ALA A 238 -8.05 11.13 13.62
CA ALA A 238 -8.49 9.81 14.08
C ALA A 238 -8.51 9.71 15.61
N GLN A 239 -7.50 10.28 16.31
CA GLN A 239 -7.46 10.33 17.77
C GLN A 239 -8.62 11.16 18.33
N ARG A 240 -8.89 12.34 17.75
CA ARG A 240 -10.00 13.20 18.20
C ARG A 240 -11.35 12.55 17.94
N ALA A 241 -11.52 11.85 16.83
CA ALA A 241 -12.73 11.09 16.55
C ALA A 241 -12.93 9.97 17.57
N TYR A 242 -11.86 9.21 17.88
CA TYR A 242 -11.89 8.18 18.92
C TYR A 242 -12.27 8.74 20.31
N GLU A 243 -11.69 9.87 20.71
CA GLU A 243 -12.05 10.55 21.96
C GLU A 243 -13.51 11.00 21.99
N SER A 244 -14.03 11.46 20.86
CA SER A 244 -15.42 11.88 20.70
C SER A 244 -16.39 10.69 20.87
N ASP A 245 -16.06 9.56 20.25
CA ASP A 245 -16.83 8.31 20.40
C ASP A 245 -16.76 7.78 21.84
N ALA A 246 -15.62 7.86 22.50
CA ALA A 246 -15.46 7.50 23.90
C ALA A 246 -16.32 8.38 24.83
N LYS A 247 -16.37 9.71 24.58
CA LYS A 247 -17.25 10.63 25.29
C LYS A 247 -18.72 10.31 25.07
N ALA A 248 -19.10 9.92 23.85
CA ALA A 248 -20.47 9.51 23.56
C ALA A 248 -20.89 8.26 24.38
N ILE A 249 -19.97 7.32 24.57
CA ILE A 249 -20.20 6.14 25.42
C ILE A 249 -20.37 6.54 26.88
N THR A 250 -19.43 7.32 27.44
CA THR A 250 -19.52 7.75 28.84
C THR A 250 -20.77 8.57 29.13
N THR A 251 -21.19 9.44 28.20
CA THR A 251 -22.44 10.19 28.31
C THR A 251 -23.67 9.26 28.27
N SER A 252 -23.65 8.26 27.39
CA SER A 252 -24.75 7.29 27.32
C SER A 252 -24.84 6.43 28.58
N ASP A 253 -23.70 6.07 29.16
CA ASP A 253 -23.63 5.33 30.42
C ASP A 253 -24.21 6.15 31.62
N SER A 254 -23.78 7.41 31.74
CA SER A 254 -24.34 8.33 32.74
C SER A 254 -25.86 8.53 32.58
N MET A 255 -26.37 8.61 31.35
CA MET A 255 -27.81 8.67 31.10
C MET A 255 -28.53 7.40 31.55
N LEU A 256 -27.92 6.22 31.36
CA LEU A 256 -28.47 4.95 31.84
C LEU A 256 -28.46 4.86 33.36
N GLU A 257 -27.42 5.36 34.01
CA GLU A 257 -27.32 5.42 35.49
C GLU A 257 -28.42 6.30 36.09
N ILE A 258 -28.61 7.49 35.51
CA ILE A 258 -29.71 8.41 35.93
C ILE A 258 -31.07 7.73 35.71
N ALA A 259 -31.28 7.08 34.56
CA ALA A 259 -32.55 6.39 34.29
C ALA A 259 -32.83 5.25 35.25
N ASN A 260 -31.80 4.50 35.67
CA ASN A 260 -31.90 3.46 36.69
C ASN A 260 -32.13 4.05 38.10
N GLY A 261 -31.53 5.20 38.41
CA GLY A 261 -31.73 5.91 39.67
C GLY A 261 -33.15 6.44 39.84
N LEU A 262 -33.83 6.81 38.76
CA LEU A 262 -35.24 7.30 38.79
C LEU A 262 -36.25 6.16 39.00
N LYS A 263 -35.85 4.90 38.93
CA LYS A 263 -36.71 3.73 39.14
C LYS A 263 -36.79 3.31 40.64
N ARG A 264 -36.07 3.97 41.52
CA ARG A 264 -36.18 3.86 42.97
C ARG A 264 -37.02 5.01 43.52
#